data_a8170572906998fbe5aac19d56ed80bc
#
_entry.id   a8170572906998fbe5aac19d56ed80bc
#
_cell.length_a   1.000
_cell.length_b   1.000
_cell.length_c   1.000
_cell.angle_alpha   90.00
_cell.angle_beta   90.00
_cell.angle_gamma   90.00
#
_symmetry.space_group_name_H-M   'P 1'
#
loop_
_entity.id
_entity.type
_entity.pdbx_description
1 polymer ?
#
loop_
_entity_poly.entity_id
_entity_poly.type
_entity_poly.pdbx_seq_one_letter_code
_entity_poly.pdbx_strand_id
1 'polypeptide(L)'
;MRKPLPILSQLFFNFMKVGLFTFGGGYAMISVITDTCVEKNRWLTQDEMMDLTVVAESTPGPIAINCATYVGYKMAGMTGAVLATLGIVLPSFLILYIISMFLEHFLEYKMIAAACRGIKVGVSLLIIDAGSTMLKKMKKKLQPRIIAGCAFVIMLVSNLFSLRISSVVLMLAAGIISLSVFAAKGASAQRGGEGQ
;
A
#
# COMPACT_ATOMS: atom_id res chain seq x y z
N MET A 1 -23.57 21.72 25.26
CA MET A 1 -23.68 20.54 24.36
C MET A 1 -23.27 20.97 22.97
N ARG A 2 -22.11 20.47 22.44
CA ARG A 2 -21.71 20.76 21.04
C ARG A 2 -22.61 19.95 20.13
N LYS A 3 -23.29 20.59 19.16
CA LYS A 3 -24.05 19.91 18.12
C LYS A 3 -23.07 18.89 17.42
N PRO A 4 -23.49 17.64 17.23
CA PRO A 4 -22.65 16.68 16.50
C PRO A 4 -22.37 17.22 15.10
N LEU A 5 -21.10 17.24 14.71
CA LEU A 5 -20.70 17.64 13.36
C LEU A 5 -21.38 16.70 12.34
N PRO A 6 -21.77 17.19 11.17
CA PRO A 6 -22.29 16.32 10.12
C PRO A 6 -21.27 15.22 9.79
N ILE A 7 -21.74 14.02 9.46
CA ILE A 7 -20.89 12.84 9.25
C ILE A 7 -19.72 13.11 8.29
N LEU A 8 -19.92 13.92 7.27
CA LEU A 8 -18.92 14.29 6.30
C LEU A 8 -17.73 15.05 6.93
N SER A 9 -17.98 16.00 7.82
CA SER A 9 -16.92 16.69 8.53
C SER A 9 -16.23 15.80 9.55
N GLN A 10 -16.98 14.89 10.20
CA GLN A 10 -16.39 13.91 11.10
C GLN A 10 -15.42 12.99 10.34
N LEU A 11 -15.80 12.49 9.18
CA LEU A 11 -14.94 11.67 8.31
C LEU A 11 -13.67 12.43 7.95
N PHE A 12 -13.80 13.65 7.43
CA PHE A 12 -12.65 14.44 7.04
C PHE A 12 -11.68 14.69 8.20
N PHE A 13 -12.16 15.20 9.33
CA PHE A 13 -11.31 15.56 10.46
C PHE A 13 -10.71 14.33 11.18
N ASN A 14 -11.43 13.23 11.29
CA ASN A 14 -10.88 12.01 11.90
C ASN A 14 -9.80 11.39 11.01
N PHE A 15 -10.03 11.28 9.70
CA PHE A 15 -9.01 10.77 8.78
C PHE A 15 -7.83 11.74 8.61
N MET A 16 -8.06 13.06 8.72
CA MET A 16 -6.98 14.05 8.78
C MET A 16 -6.08 13.84 10.00
N LYS A 17 -6.65 13.55 11.16
CA LYS A 17 -5.86 13.20 12.36
C LYS A 17 -5.08 11.89 12.15
N VAL A 18 -5.69 10.88 11.57
CA VAL A 18 -5.00 9.62 11.23
C VAL A 18 -3.83 9.89 10.30
N GLY A 19 -4.01 10.66 9.22
CA GLY A 19 -2.95 11.00 8.28
C GLY A 19 -1.82 11.85 8.88
N LEU A 20 -2.14 12.72 9.86
CA LEU A 20 -1.16 13.60 10.49
C LEU A 20 -0.32 12.90 11.57
N PHE A 21 -0.95 12.07 12.39
CA PHE A 21 -0.32 11.52 13.60
C PHE A 21 0.15 10.08 13.47
N THR A 22 -0.08 9.42 12.34
CA THR A 22 0.35 8.05 12.16
C THR A 22 1.69 8.01 11.41
N PHE A 23 2.75 7.77 12.16
CA PHE A 23 4.10 7.52 11.63
C PHE A 23 4.33 6.01 11.63
N GLY A 24 4.50 5.40 10.44
CA GLY A 24 4.80 3.97 10.34
C GLY A 24 4.26 3.31 9.08
N GLY A 25 4.47 2.00 8.96
CA GLY A 25 4.00 1.21 7.84
C GLY A 25 2.49 0.90 7.89
N GLY A 26 1.96 0.32 6.81
CA GLY A 26 0.52 0.09 6.59
C GLY A 26 -0.23 -0.54 7.76
N TYR A 27 0.35 -1.51 8.46
CA TYR A 27 -0.30 -2.17 9.61
C TYR A 27 -0.45 -1.27 10.84
N ALA A 28 0.50 -0.37 11.12
CA ALA A 28 0.36 0.58 12.21
C ALA A 28 -0.82 1.54 11.97
N MET A 29 -1.01 1.95 10.71
CA MET A 29 -2.15 2.79 10.32
C MET A 29 -3.49 2.06 10.45
N ILE A 30 -3.55 0.75 10.14
CA ILE A 30 -4.77 -0.06 10.31
C ILE A 30 -5.23 -0.03 11.77
N SER A 31 -4.32 -0.20 12.73
CA SER A 31 -4.66 -0.18 14.16
C SER A 31 -5.28 1.17 14.58
N VAL A 32 -4.72 2.29 14.10
CA VAL A 32 -5.24 3.64 14.39
C VAL A 32 -6.60 3.88 13.71
N ILE A 33 -6.78 3.37 12.50
CA ILE A 33 -8.07 3.43 11.78
C ILE A 33 -9.12 2.60 12.53
N THR A 34 -8.77 1.38 12.99
CA THR A 34 -9.65 0.52 13.79
C THR A 34 -10.09 1.22 15.07
N ASP A 35 -9.15 1.75 15.85
CA ASP A 35 -9.45 2.53 17.06
C ASP A 35 -10.39 3.72 16.75
N THR A 36 -10.13 4.41 15.65
CA THR A 36 -10.95 5.56 15.26
C THR A 36 -12.36 5.15 14.80
N CYS A 37 -12.48 4.09 13.99
CA CYS A 37 -13.74 3.73 13.34
C CYS A 37 -14.61 2.80 14.21
N VAL A 38 -13.99 1.90 14.98
CA VAL A 38 -14.70 0.91 15.81
C VAL A 38 -14.89 1.44 17.23
N GLU A 39 -13.76 1.78 17.90
CA GLU A 39 -13.81 2.10 19.33
C GLU A 39 -14.39 3.51 19.59
N LYS A 40 -13.84 4.52 18.91
CA LYS A 40 -14.19 5.93 19.19
C LYS A 40 -15.51 6.38 18.57
N ASN A 41 -15.67 6.13 17.27
CA ASN A 41 -16.82 6.63 16.54
C ASN A 41 -17.92 5.58 16.34
N ARG A 42 -17.64 4.30 16.54
CA ARG A 42 -18.57 3.18 16.37
C ARG A 42 -19.25 3.18 14.99
N TRP A 43 -18.51 3.54 13.96
CA TRP A 43 -18.96 3.54 12.58
C TRP A 43 -19.03 2.11 12.01
N LEU A 44 -18.16 1.24 12.51
CA LEU A 44 -18.01 -0.15 12.06
C LEU A 44 -17.95 -1.08 13.27
N THR A 45 -18.36 -2.33 13.08
CA THR A 45 -18.04 -3.43 14.00
C THR A 45 -16.62 -3.92 13.77
N GLN A 46 -16.09 -4.72 14.70
CA GLN A 46 -14.77 -5.33 14.57
C GLN A 46 -14.68 -6.25 13.35
N ASP A 47 -15.73 -7.06 13.12
CA ASP A 47 -15.79 -8.00 12.00
C ASP A 47 -15.80 -7.25 10.66
N GLU A 48 -16.60 -6.19 10.56
CA GLU A 48 -16.63 -5.33 9.38
C GLU A 48 -15.28 -4.66 9.10
N MET A 49 -14.54 -4.28 10.14
CA MET A 49 -13.21 -3.71 9.99
C MET A 49 -12.20 -4.74 9.51
N MET A 50 -12.32 -6.00 9.96
CA MET A 50 -11.48 -7.11 9.47
C MET A 50 -11.72 -7.37 7.98
N ASP A 51 -12.98 -7.49 7.57
CA ASP A 51 -13.34 -7.70 6.16
C ASP A 51 -12.82 -6.54 5.27
N LEU A 52 -13.00 -5.31 5.74
CA LEU A 52 -12.52 -4.10 5.08
C LEU A 52 -10.99 -4.13 4.91
N THR A 53 -10.27 -4.59 5.93
CA THR A 53 -8.81 -4.68 5.88
C THR A 53 -8.36 -5.66 4.79
N VAL A 54 -9.01 -6.83 4.69
CA VAL A 54 -8.72 -7.82 3.64
C VAL A 54 -8.95 -7.23 2.24
N VAL A 55 -10.05 -6.50 2.05
CA VAL A 55 -10.36 -5.82 0.78
C VAL A 55 -9.32 -4.74 0.48
N ALA A 56 -8.94 -3.93 1.48
CA ALA A 56 -7.96 -2.87 1.33
C ALA A 56 -6.55 -3.41 1.00
N GLU A 57 -6.16 -4.55 1.56
CA GLU A 57 -4.91 -5.25 1.23
C GLU A 57 -4.91 -5.85 -0.18
N SER A 58 -6.06 -6.31 -0.64
CA SER A 58 -6.23 -6.89 -1.98
C SER A 58 -6.29 -5.81 -3.07
N THR A 59 -6.57 -4.56 -2.70
CA THR A 59 -6.69 -3.44 -3.63
C THR A 59 -5.31 -2.79 -3.85
N PRO A 60 -4.87 -2.59 -5.11
CA PRO A 60 -3.60 -1.91 -5.38
C PRO A 60 -3.59 -0.49 -4.81
N GLY A 61 -2.60 -0.16 -3.99
CA GLY A 61 -2.44 1.17 -3.39
C GLY A 61 -2.08 1.13 -1.91
N PRO A 62 -1.90 2.29 -1.27
CA PRO A 62 -1.64 2.37 0.16
C PRO A 62 -2.85 1.90 0.96
N ILE A 63 -2.67 0.87 1.79
CA ILE A 63 -3.75 0.22 2.55
C ILE A 63 -4.58 1.23 3.35
N ALA A 64 -3.92 2.20 4.00
CA ALA A 64 -4.60 3.20 4.81
C ALA A 64 -5.53 4.12 3.98
N ILE A 65 -5.13 4.47 2.75
CA ILE A 65 -5.97 5.26 1.83
C ILE A 65 -7.15 4.41 1.36
N ASN A 66 -6.91 3.14 1.02
CA ASN A 66 -7.97 2.22 0.63
C ASN A 66 -8.99 2.03 1.76
N CYS A 67 -8.52 1.85 3.01
CA CYS A 67 -9.38 1.79 4.19
C CYS A 67 -10.20 3.08 4.37
N ALA A 68 -9.57 4.25 4.29
CA ALA A 68 -10.25 5.54 4.44
C ALA A 68 -11.34 5.72 3.39
N THR A 69 -11.03 5.40 2.13
CA THR A 69 -11.97 5.48 1.01
C THR A 69 -13.17 4.57 1.23
N TYR A 70 -12.94 3.33 1.65
CA TYR A 70 -14.01 2.36 1.87
C TYR A 70 -14.89 2.75 3.06
N VAL A 71 -14.29 3.13 4.19
CA VAL A 71 -15.05 3.62 5.37
C VAL A 71 -15.89 4.83 4.99
N GLY A 72 -15.29 5.78 4.29
CA GLY A 72 -15.99 6.97 3.80
C GLY A 72 -17.18 6.63 2.90
N TYR A 73 -16.97 5.69 1.97
CA TYR A 73 -18.05 5.22 1.09
C TYR A 73 -19.17 4.54 1.86
N LYS A 74 -18.84 3.68 2.81
CA LYS A 74 -19.83 2.98 3.63
C LYS A 74 -20.67 3.94 4.47
N MET A 75 -20.05 5.01 5.01
CA MET A 75 -20.74 5.95 5.91
C MET A 75 -21.56 7.01 5.19
N ALA A 76 -21.13 7.48 4.03
CA ALA A 76 -21.77 8.61 3.34
C ALA A 76 -21.66 8.54 1.79
N GLY A 77 -21.52 7.33 1.25
CA GLY A 77 -21.44 7.12 -0.21
C GLY A 77 -20.20 7.77 -0.83
N MET A 78 -20.31 8.17 -2.09
CA MET A 78 -19.17 8.72 -2.86
C MET A 78 -18.60 10.00 -2.24
N THR A 79 -19.45 10.89 -1.70
CA THR A 79 -18.99 12.11 -1.03
C THR A 79 -18.20 11.82 0.24
N GLY A 80 -18.62 10.80 1.00
CA GLY A 80 -17.87 10.32 2.16
C GLY A 80 -16.52 9.74 1.78
N ALA A 81 -16.46 8.93 0.71
CA ALA A 81 -15.22 8.37 0.19
C ALA A 81 -14.21 9.46 -0.17
N VAL A 82 -14.64 10.47 -0.94
CA VAL A 82 -13.78 11.59 -1.35
C VAL A 82 -13.26 12.36 -0.14
N LEU A 83 -14.13 12.70 0.81
CA LEU A 83 -13.73 13.49 1.98
C LEU A 83 -12.82 12.74 2.94
N ALA A 84 -13.06 11.44 3.15
CA ALA A 84 -12.19 10.61 3.98
C ALA A 84 -10.80 10.44 3.33
N THR A 85 -10.75 10.22 2.01
CA THR A 85 -9.50 10.12 1.25
C THR A 85 -8.74 11.45 1.25
N LEU A 86 -9.41 12.57 1.01
CA LEU A 86 -8.79 13.89 1.12
C LEU A 86 -8.28 14.15 2.54
N GLY A 87 -9.05 13.77 3.55
CA GLY A 87 -8.66 13.91 4.94
C GLY A 87 -7.34 13.23 5.25
N ILE A 88 -7.16 11.98 4.86
CA ILE A 88 -5.93 11.21 5.16
C ILE A 88 -4.73 11.66 4.33
N VAL A 89 -4.93 12.10 3.08
CA VAL A 89 -3.84 12.47 2.15
C VAL A 89 -3.36 13.91 2.36
N LEU A 90 -4.28 14.83 2.63
CA LEU A 90 -4.03 16.27 2.61
C LEU A 90 -2.94 16.73 3.60
N PRO A 91 -2.90 16.24 4.85
CA PRO A 91 -1.85 16.63 5.80
C PRO A 91 -0.46 16.24 5.32
N SER A 92 -0.29 14.99 4.88
CA SER A 92 0.98 14.48 4.38
C SER A 92 1.43 15.23 3.13
N PHE A 93 0.50 15.53 2.22
CA PHE A 93 0.76 16.31 1.04
C PHE A 93 1.24 17.73 1.39
N LEU A 94 0.54 18.42 2.30
CA LEU A 94 0.90 19.78 2.71
C LEU A 94 2.27 19.84 3.38
N ILE A 95 2.57 18.88 4.27
CA ILE A 95 3.88 18.80 4.92
C ILE A 95 4.99 18.63 3.88
N LEU A 96 4.83 17.67 2.96
CA LEU A 96 5.81 17.43 1.91
C LEU A 96 5.96 18.63 0.97
N TYR A 97 4.85 19.29 0.65
CA TYR A 97 4.86 20.49 -0.19
C TYR A 97 5.63 21.63 0.47
N ILE A 98 5.38 21.90 1.76
CA ILE A 98 6.11 22.93 2.51
C ILE A 98 7.60 22.58 2.59
N ILE A 99 7.93 21.34 2.93
CA ILE A 99 9.34 20.89 2.98
C ILE A 99 10.00 21.07 1.62
N SER A 100 9.31 20.73 0.53
CA SER A 100 9.84 20.86 -0.83
C SER A 100 10.20 22.30 -1.21
N MET A 101 9.40 23.28 -0.78
CA MET A 101 9.66 24.69 -1.05
C MET A 101 10.97 25.19 -0.41
N PHE A 102 11.36 24.63 0.73
CA PHE A 102 12.54 25.03 1.48
C PHE A 102 13.71 24.06 1.33
N LEU A 103 13.52 22.94 0.61
CA LEU A 103 14.48 21.84 0.57
C LEU A 103 15.85 22.27 0.04
N GLU A 104 15.90 23.11 -0.98
CA GLU A 104 17.18 23.60 -1.56
C GLU A 104 17.98 24.37 -0.53
N HIS A 105 17.37 25.29 0.21
CA HIS A 105 18.01 26.03 1.29
C HIS A 105 18.45 25.12 2.45
N PHE A 106 17.64 24.12 2.79
CA PHE A 106 18.00 23.18 3.85
C PHE A 106 19.16 22.26 3.48
N LEU A 107 19.30 21.90 2.20
CA LEU A 107 20.39 21.04 1.74
C LEU A 107 21.76 21.75 1.69
N GLU A 108 21.80 23.08 1.73
CA GLU A 108 23.04 23.84 1.88
C GLU A 108 23.70 23.60 3.26
N TYR A 109 22.90 23.29 4.28
CA TYR A 109 23.44 22.97 5.60
C TYR A 109 23.98 21.54 5.62
N LYS A 110 25.30 21.41 5.85
CA LYS A 110 26.01 20.10 5.86
C LYS A 110 25.36 19.06 6.77
N MET A 111 24.84 19.48 7.92
CA MET A 111 24.17 18.59 8.88
C MET A 111 22.87 18.00 8.29
N ILE A 112 22.07 18.82 7.63
CA ILE A 112 20.79 18.39 7.03
C ILE A 112 21.06 17.48 5.83
N ALA A 113 22.02 17.84 4.99
CA ALA A 113 22.44 16.98 3.89
C ALA A 113 23.00 15.62 4.37
N ALA A 114 23.70 15.58 5.50
CA ALA A 114 24.16 14.34 6.11
C ALA A 114 22.99 13.51 6.67
N ALA A 115 22.03 14.14 7.35
CA ALA A 115 20.83 13.50 7.86
C ALA A 115 20.00 12.89 6.71
N CYS A 116 19.78 13.63 5.62
CA CYS A 116 19.07 13.13 4.42
C CYS A 116 19.80 11.92 3.80
N ARG A 117 21.14 11.93 3.76
CA ARG A 117 21.91 10.76 3.32
C ARG A 117 21.71 9.56 4.23
N GLY A 118 21.72 9.77 5.55
CA GLY A 118 21.45 8.72 6.53
C GLY A 118 20.05 8.11 6.37
N ILE A 119 19.03 8.95 6.16
CA ILE A 119 17.65 8.50 5.89
C ILE A 119 17.59 7.65 4.62
N LYS A 120 18.24 8.08 3.54
CA LYS A 120 18.27 7.29 2.29
C LYS A 120 18.88 5.89 2.51
N VAL A 121 19.97 5.80 3.26
CA VAL A 121 20.58 4.51 3.61
C VAL A 121 19.64 3.66 4.46
N GLY A 122 19.02 4.26 5.49
CA GLY A 122 18.04 3.57 6.34
C GLY A 122 16.84 3.03 5.55
N VAL A 123 16.26 3.83 4.66
CA VAL A 123 15.17 3.39 3.77
C VAL A 123 15.61 2.26 2.84
N SER A 124 16.83 2.33 2.29
CA SER A 124 17.37 1.26 1.44
C SER A 124 17.50 -0.07 2.20
N LEU A 125 17.96 -0.02 3.46
CA LEU A 125 18.04 -1.21 4.31
C LEU A 125 16.65 -1.79 4.62
N LEU A 126 15.66 -0.94 4.90
CA LEU A 126 14.29 -1.37 5.14
C LEU A 126 13.67 -2.06 3.91
N ILE A 127 13.96 -1.56 2.71
CA ILE A 127 13.50 -2.17 1.45
C ILE A 127 14.15 -3.54 1.27
N ILE A 128 15.44 -3.67 1.53
CA ILE A 128 16.17 -4.95 1.45
C ILE A 128 15.62 -5.95 2.48
N ASP A 129 15.37 -5.49 3.70
CA ASP A 129 14.80 -6.34 4.76
C ASP A 129 13.38 -6.80 4.41
N ALA A 130 12.53 -5.90 3.94
CA ALA A 130 11.18 -6.24 3.46
C ALA A 130 11.24 -7.27 2.33
N GLY A 131 12.10 -7.06 1.32
CA GLY A 131 12.32 -8.00 0.21
C GLY A 131 12.80 -9.36 0.70
N SER A 132 13.76 -9.40 1.62
CA SER A 132 14.29 -10.65 2.19
C SER A 132 13.23 -11.41 2.98
N THR A 133 12.40 -10.69 3.73
CA THR A 133 11.29 -11.25 4.51
C THR A 133 10.21 -11.84 3.59
N MET A 134 9.87 -11.14 2.52
CA MET A 134 8.94 -11.67 1.50
C MET A 134 9.47 -12.94 0.85
N LEU A 135 10.76 -12.98 0.48
CA LEU A 135 11.39 -14.16 -0.10
C LEU A 135 11.41 -15.36 0.88
N LYS A 136 11.65 -15.10 2.18
CA LYS A 136 11.60 -16.13 3.23
C LYS A 136 10.20 -16.71 3.43
N LYS A 137 9.17 -15.87 3.35
CA LYS A 137 7.75 -16.26 3.51
C LYS A 137 7.17 -16.97 2.27
N MET A 138 7.82 -16.87 1.11
CA MET A 138 7.38 -17.58 -0.09
C MET A 138 7.40 -19.09 0.12
N LYS A 139 6.30 -19.75 -0.26
CA LYS A 139 6.21 -21.23 -0.24
C LYS A 139 7.41 -21.82 -0.99
N LYS A 140 8.00 -22.89 -0.44
CA LYS A 140 9.20 -23.57 -0.99
C LYS A 140 8.99 -24.25 -2.37
N LYS A 141 7.95 -23.89 -3.11
CA LYS A 141 7.74 -24.34 -4.49
C LYS A 141 8.71 -23.61 -5.43
N LEU A 142 9.35 -24.34 -6.31
CA LEU A 142 10.38 -23.83 -7.24
C LEU A 142 9.81 -22.74 -8.17
N GLN A 143 8.58 -22.91 -8.65
CA GLN A 143 7.92 -22.02 -9.62
C GLN A 143 7.83 -20.54 -9.18
N PRO A 144 7.27 -20.18 -8.00
CA PRO A 144 7.17 -18.78 -7.62
C PRO A 144 8.55 -18.14 -7.37
N ARG A 145 9.55 -18.90 -6.96
CA ARG A 145 10.93 -18.41 -6.77
C ARG A 145 11.62 -18.09 -8.10
N ILE A 146 11.42 -18.93 -9.10
CA ILE A 146 11.98 -18.71 -10.46
C ILE A 146 11.33 -17.46 -11.06
N ILE A 147 10.00 -17.32 -10.97
CA ILE A 147 9.28 -16.15 -11.49
C ILE A 147 9.77 -14.86 -10.82
N ALA A 148 9.90 -14.87 -9.48
CA ALA A 148 10.41 -13.71 -8.74
C ALA A 148 11.86 -13.39 -9.10
N GLY A 149 12.72 -14.41 -9.24
CA GLY A 149 14.12 -14.25 -9.66
C GLY A 149 14.25 -13.69 -11.08
N CYS A 150 13.49 -14.21 -12.03
CA CYS A 150 13.44 -13.70 -13.40
C CYS A 150 12.94 -12.24 -13.45
N ALA A 151 11.86 -11.93 -12.73
CA ALA A 151 11.33 -10.57 -12.65
C ALA A 151 12.37 -9.60 -12.07
N PHE A 152 13.08 -10.01 -11.01
CA PHE A 152 14.14 -9.21 -10.42
C PHE A 152 15.30 -8.95 -11.40
N VAL A 153 15.78 -10.00 -12.09
CA VAL A 153 16.86 -9.87 -13.10
C VAL A 153 16.42 -8.97 -14.25
N ILE A 154 15.21 -9.14 -14.77
CA ILE A 154 14.68 -8.31 -15.85
C ILE A 154 14.59 -6.84 -15.41
N MET A 155 14.11 -6.57 -14.19
CA MET A 155 14.07 -5.21 -13.63
C MET A 155 15.46 -4.61 -13.49
N LEU A 156 16.42 -5.39 -13.02
CA LEU A 156 17.80 -4.95 -12.80
C LEU A 156 18.47 -4.61 -14.12
N VAL A 157 18.33 -5.48 -15.13
CA VAL A 157 18.84 -5.27 -16.50
C VAL A 157 18.16 -4.05 -17.15
N SER A 158 16.84 -3.95 -17.03
CA SER A 158 16.06 -2.82 -17.55
C SER A 158 16.54 -1.49 -16.97
N ASN A 159 16.85 -1.45 -15.68
CA ASN A 159 17.36 -0.26 -15.00
C ASN A 159 18.81 0.09 -15.42
N LEU A 160 19.67 -0.93 -15.57
CA LEU A 160 21.06 -0.74 -16.05
C LEU A 160 21.12 -0.20 -17.48
N PHE A 161 20.24 -0.69 -18.36
CA PHE A 161 20.21 -0.29 -19.77
C PHE A 161 19.29 0.90 -20.05
N SER A 162 18.77 1.58 -18.99
CA SER A 162 17.84 2.71 -19.07
C SER A 162 16.62 2.45 -19.97
N LEU A 163 16.21 1.18 -20.10
CA LEU A 163 15.03 0.81 -20.82
C LEU A 163 13.80 1.22 -19.97
N ARG A 164 12.97 2.12 -20.51
CA ARG A 164 11.76 2.61 -19.82
C ARG A 164 10.65 1.54 -19.78
N ILE A 165 10.95 0.39 -19.22
CA ILE A 165 9.94 -0.66 -19.02
C ILE A 165 9.18 -0.33 -17.73
N SER A 166 7.90 -0.02 -17.87
CA SER A 166 7.03 0.24 -16.71
C SER A 166 6.89 -1.04 -15.87
N SER A 167 7.05 -0.90 -14.54
CA SER A 167 6.81 -2.01 -13.58
C SER A 167 5.43 -2.63 -13.75
N VAL A 168 4.44 -1.85 -14.19
CA VAL A 168 3.07 -2.30 -14.45
C VAL A 168 3.03 -3.30 -15.62
N VAL A 169 3.77 -3.03 -16.70
CA VAL A 169 3.86 -3.95 -17.85
C VAL A 169 4.49 -5.27 -17.43
N LEU A 170 5.52 -5.22 -16.58
CA LEU A 170 6.17 -6.42 -16.07
C LEU A 170 5.24 -7.24 -15.15
N MET A 171 4.46 -6.58 -14.30
CA MET A 171 3.44 -7.24 -13.47
C MET A 171 2.36 -7.91 -14.31
N LEU A 172 1.84 -7.23 -15.33
CA LEU A 172 0.83 -7.79 -16.25
C LEU A 172 1.38 -8.98 -17.02
N ALA A 173 2.61 -8.88 -17.55
CA ALA A 173 3.26 -9.98 -18.26
C ALA A 173 3.47 -11.20 -17.34
N ALA A 174 3.96 -10.99 -16.11
CA ALA A 174 4.13 -12.06 -15.12
C ALA A 174 2.79 -12.70 -14.73
N GLY A 175 1.71 -11.89 -14.61
CA GLY A 175 0.36 -12.36 -14.36
C GLY A 175 -0.18 -13.24 -15.49
N ILE A 176 -0.03 -12.81 -16.75
CA ILE A 176 -0.45 -13.56 -17.93
C ILE A 176 0.32 -14.88 -18.03
N ILE A 177 1.64 -14.87 -17.85
CA ILE A 177 2.48 -16.09 -17.87
C ILE A 177 2.05 -17.05 -16.77
N SER A 178 1.79 -16.56 -15.55
CA SER A 178 1.33 -17.37 -14.43
C SER A 178 -0.03 -18.01 -14.70
N LEU A 179 -0.95 -17.24 -15.28
CA LEU A 179 -2.29 -17.71 -15.65
C LEU A 179 -2.23 -18.78 -16.75
N SER A 180 -1.39 -18.56 -17.77
CA SER A 180 -1.19 -19.49 -18.87
C SER A 180 -0.63 -20.83 -18.40
N VAL A 181 0.36 -20.79 -17.49
CA VAL A 181 0.96 -22.00 -16.89
C VAL A 181 -0.05 -22.74 -16.02
N PHE A 182 -0.91 -22.00 -15.29
CA PHE A 182 -1.95 -22.60 -14.47
C PHE A 182 -3.04 -23.27 -15.33
N ALA A 183 -3.49 -22.59 -16.40
CA ALA A 183 -4.48 -23.13 -17.34
C ALA A 183 -3.95 -24.39 -18.07
N ALA A 184 -2.70 -24.35 -18.51
CA ALA A 184 -2.05 -25.50 -19.14
C ALA A 184 -1.93 -26.72 -18.20
N LYS A 185 -1.62 -26.49 -16.92
CA LYS A 185 -1.58 -27.58 -15.92
C LYS A 185 -2.96 -28.10 -15.55
N GLY A 186 -3.98 -27.26 -15.48
CA GLY A 186 -5.38 -27.66 -15.26
C GLY A 186 -5.90 -28.54 -16.41
N ALA A 187 -5.60 -28.18 -17.64
CA ALA A 187 -5.97 -28.96 -18.82
C ALA A 187 -5.27 -30.32 -18.89
N SER A 188 -4.02 -30.41 -18.42
CA SER A 188 -3.28 -31.69 -18.36
C SER A 188 -3.79 -32.63 -17.26
N ALA A 189 -4.32 -32.07 -16.16
CA ALA A 189 -4.89 -32.88 -15.07
C ALA A 189 -6.25 -33.48 -15.43
N GLN A 190 -7.05 -32.82 -16.28
CA GLN A 190 -8.32 -33.38 -16.78
C GLN A 190 -8.13 -34.47 -17.84
N ARG A 191 -7.08 -34.40 -18.65
CA ARG A 191 -6.79 -35.44 -19.65
C ARG A 191 -6.22 -36.73 -19.09
N GLY A 192 -5.66 -36.72 -17.87
CA GLY A 192 -5.14 -37.89 -17.18
C GLY A 192 -6.18 -38.71 -16.41
N GLY A 193 -7.43 -38.23 -16.29
CA GLY A 193 -8.51 -38.91 -15.57
C GLY A 193 -9.47 -39.73 -16.44
N GLU A 194 -9.38 -39.66 -17.74
CA GLU A 194 -10.29 -40.41 -18.66
C GLU A 194 -9.65 -41.67 -19.27
N GLY A 195 -8.54 -42.15 -18.69
CA GLY A 195 -7.80 -43.32 -19.19
C GLY A 195 -7.60 -44.45 -18.17
N GLN A 196 -8.55 -44.64 -17.22
CA GLN A 196 -8.59 -45.86 -16.38
C GLN A 196 -10.00 -46.40 -16.26
#